data_e71ee83420b9fe050a30e66c163d5c56
#
_entry.id   e71ee83420b9fe050a30e66c163d5c56
#
_cell.length_a   1.000
_cell.length_b   1.000
_cell.length_c   1.000
_cell.angle_alpha   90.00
_cell.angle_beta   90.00
_cell.angle_gamma   90.00
#
_symmetry.space_group_name_H-M   'P 1'
#
loop_
_entity.id
_entity.type
_entity.pdbx_description
1 polymer ?
#
loop_
_entity_poly.entity_id
_entity_poly.type
_entity_poly.pdbx_seq_one_letter_code
_entity_poly.pdbx_strand_id
1 'polypeptide(L)'
;MPAFILISGYLSKRVDTHRKKELDTLLWPFIIFQLLYFVFCKIVGVYGPSINPFTPIYLNWYIIALFVWRLVLPYFNFFEKRIVIIGLIGLSVVAGAFINNSFLSMYRVFYYFPLFAIGYYIDDLEIMIQRMSGVKWLFVVGFVMGVLVIFYLSYSYPTIRTTINYALTPDQNYGGELKNVLVRLCGFCITTFMTFGFIVTCYITKPLYKPLFLVSDT
;
A
#
# COMPACT_ATOMS: atom_id res chain seq x y z
N MET A 1 2.20 4.74 3.82
CA MET A 1 1.39 3.54 3.54
C MET A 1 2.01 2.62 2.46
N PRO A 2 2.30 3.07 1.22
CA PRO A 2 2.76 2.15 0.15
C PRO A 2 4.04 1.37 0.48
N ALA A 3 5.04 2.01 1.09
CA ALA A 3 6.27 1.34 1.52
C ALA A 3 6.03 0.22 2.55
N PHE A 4 5.10 0.45 3.47
CA PHE A 4 4.71 -0.54 4.46
C PHE A 4 4.03 -1.77 3.80
N ILE A 5 3.22 -1.54 2.77
CA ILE A 5 2.58 -2.61 2.01
C ILE A 5 3.61 -3.48 1.28
N LEU A 6 4.59 -2.84 0.62
CA LEU A 6 5.68 -3.56 -0.05
C LEU A 6 6.51 -4.39 0.94
N ILE A 7 6.90 -3.80 2.08
CA ILE A 7 7.63 -4.51 3.14
C ILE A 7 6.81 -5.66 3.70
N SER A 8 5.50 -5.48 3.89
CA SER A 8 4.61 -6.57 4.33
C SER A 8 4.52 -7.71 3.33
N GLY A 9 4.54 -7.41 2.03
CA GLY A 9 4.66 -8.41 0.98
C GLY A 9 5.97 -9.20 1.11
N TYR A 10 7.08 -8.50 1.26
CA TYR A 10 8.40 -9.11 1.45
C TYR A 10 8.47 -10.04 2.68
N LEU A 11 7.93 -9.59 3.81
CA LEU A 11 7.90 -10.38 5.05
C LEU A 11 6.93 -11.56 4.99
N SER A 12 5.91 -11.50 4.14
CA SER A 12 4.89 -12.55 4.01
C SER A 12 5.42 -13.84 3.38
N LYS A 13 6.57 -13.85 2.72
CA LYS A 13 7.22 -15.06 2.17
C LYS A 13 7.48 -16.14 3.21
N ARG A 14 7.79 -15.76 4.44
CA ARG A 14 8.19 -16.69 5.52
C ARG A 14 7.00 -17.37 6.19
N VAL A 15 5.77 -17.01 5.82
CA VAL A 15 4.56 -17.42 6.55
C VAL A 15 3.85 -18.61 5.91
N ASP A 16 4.38 -19.20 4.84
CA ASP A 16 3.73 -20.26 4.04
C ASP A 16 3.36 -21.56 4.80
N THR A 17 3.81 -21.74 6.03
CA THR A 17 3.64 -23.00 6.77
C THR A 17 2.36 -23.10 7.62
N HIS A 18 1.62 -22.01 7.90
CA HIS A 18 0.50 -22.06 8.85
C HIS A 18 -0.73 -21.21 8.45
N ARG A 19 -1.34 -21.50 7.30
CA ARG A 19 -2.56 -20.79 6.82
C ARG A 19 -3.72 -20.73 7.83
N LYS A 20 -3.92 -21.77 8.63
CA LYS A 20 -4.98 -21.77 9.67
C LYS A 20 -4.72 -20.75 10.78
N LYS A 21 -3.45 -20.58 11.15
CA LYS A 21 -3.05 -19.64 12.20
C LYS A 21 -3.17 -18.17 11.76
N GLU A 22 -3.08 -17.90 10.46
CA GLU A 22 -3.26 -16.56 9.91
C GLU A 22 -4.71 -16.06 9.96
N LEU A 23 -5.68 -16.96 9.75
CA LEU A 23 -7.10 -16.66 9.93
C LEU A 23 -7.33 -16.11 11.34
N ASP A 24 -6.84 -16.81 12.35
CA ASP A 24 -7.02 -16.41 13.74
C ASP A 24 -6.24 -15.15 14.09
N THR A 25 -5.02 -14.98 13.55
CA THR A 25 -4.14 -13.86 13.89
C THR A 25 -4.57 -12.54 13.24
N LEU A 26 -5.18 -12.56 12.05
CA LEU A 26 -5.57 -11.35 11.30
C LEU A 26 -7.05 -11.07 11.35
N LEU A 27 -7.90 -12.08 11.27
CA LEU A 27 -9.34 -11.92 11.13
C LEU A 27 -10.00 -11.57 12.47
N TRP A 28 -9.57 -12.17 13.57
CA TRP A 28 -10.07 -11.83 14.89
C TRP A 28 -9.75 -10.40 15.33
N PRO A 29 -8.51 -9.92 15.26
CA PRO A 29 -8.22 -8.52 15.52
C PRO A 29 -9.03 -7.56 14.64
N PHE A 30 -9.19 -7.88 13.34
CA PHE A 30 -10.01 -7.07 12.44
C PHE A 30 -11.44 -6.94 12.96
N ILE A 31 -12.10 -8.06 13.29
CA ILE A 31 -13.48 -8.08 13.78
C ILE A 31 -13.61 -7.30 15.08
N ILE A 32 -12.70 -7.55 16.04
CA ILE A 32 -12.73 -6.89 17.36
C ILE A 32 -12.55 -5.37 17.21
N PHE A 33 -11.55 -4.91 16.46
CA PHE A 33 -11.32 -3.49 16.26
C PHE A 33 -12.44 -2.82 15.46
N GLN A 34 -13.01 -3.50 14.47
CA GLN A 34 -14.14 -2.98 13.70
C GLN A 34 -15.39 -2.80 14.58
N LEU A 35 -15.70 -3.78 15.42
CA LEU A 35 -16.83 -3.70 16.37
C LEU A 35 -16.61 -2.62 17.43
N LEU A 36 -15.42 -2.59 18.05
CA LEU A 36 -15.06 -1.57 19.04
C LEU A 36 -15.21 -0.17 18.45
N TYR A 37 -14.68 0.03 17.25
CA TYR A 37 -14.73 1.33 16.60
C TYR A 37 -16.15 1.73 16.19
N PHE A 38 -16.94 0.75 15.71
CA PHE A 38 -18.35 0.95 15.38
C PHE A 38 -19.15 1.40 16.62
N VAL A 39 -18.99 0.71 17.75
CA VAL A 39 -19.64 1.06 19.01
C VAL A 39 -19.19 2.43 19.49
N PHE A 40 -17.88 2.71 19.46
CA PHE A 40 -17.34 4.01 19.84
C PHE A 40 -17.93 5.16 19.01
N CYS A 41 -17.98 5.03 17.70
CA CYS A 41 -18.55 6.05 16.83
C CYS A 41 -20.04 6.27 17.05
N LYS A 42 -20.78 5.22 17.39
CA LYS A 42 -22.20 5.32 17.77
C LYS A 42 -22.41 6.08 19.08
N ILE A 43 -21.56 5.84 20.07
CA ILE A 43 -21.64 6.51 21.39
C ILE A 43 -21.26 7.99 21.27
N VAL A 44 -20.18 8.30 20.54
CA VAL A 44 -19.65 9.68 20.44
C VAL A 44 -20.41 10.51 19.40
N GLY A 45 -21.20 9.88 18.51
CA GLY A 45 -21.97 10.59 17.47
C GLY A 45 -21.11 11.25 16.38
N VAL A 46 -19.85 10.85 16.22
CA VAL A 46 -18.89 11.45 15.29
C VAL A 46 -19.29 11.24 13.83
N TYR A 47 -19.95 10.15 13.54
CA TYR A 47 -20.51 9.86 12.22
C TYR A 47 -22.03 9.72 12.34
N GLY A 48 -22.78 10.34 11.44
CA GLY A 48 -24.24 10.30 11.45
C GLY A 48 -24.83 8.88 11.42
N PRO A 49 -26.16 8.74 11.38
CA PRO A 49 -26.85 7.45 11.52
C PRO A 49 -26.54 6.38 10.47
N SER A 50 -25.77 6.73 9.44
CA SER A 50 -25.45 5.89 8.26
C SER A 50 -24.11 5.12 8.34
N ILE A 51 -23.54 4.92 9.55
CA ILE A 51 -22.33 4.10 9.67
C ILE A 51 -22.63 2.67 9.29
N ASN A 52 -21.96 2.19 8.26
CA ASN A 52 -22.02 0.81 7.84
C ASN A 52 -20.94 0.00 8.56
N PRO A 53 -21.26 -1.06 9.32
CA PRO A 53 -20.30 -1.89 10.02
C PRO A 53 -19.32 -2.61 9.08
N PHE A 54 -19.69 -2.76 7.80
CA PHE A 54 -18.84 -3.37 6.77
C PHE A 54 -17.86 -2.40 6.10
N THR A 55 -17.90 -1.11 6.45
CA THR A 55 -16.91 -0.14 5.94
C THR A 55 -15.75 -0.02 6.93
N PRO A 56 -14.56 -0.54 6.61
CA PRO A 56 -13.41 -0.45 7.52
C PRO A 56 -13.01 1.00 7.74
N ILE A 57 -12.84 1.36 9.01
CA ILE A 57 -12.53 2.72 9.41
C ILE A 57 -11.03 2.83 9.65
N TYR A 58 -10.39 3.93 9.20
CA TYR A 58 -8.96 4.19 9.31
C TYR A 58 -8.06 3.05 8.81
N LEU A 59 -7.28 2.43 9.70
CA LEU A 59 -6.27 1.41 9.36
C LEU A 59 -6.83 0.00 9.22
N ASN A 60 -8.08 -0.26 9.64
CA ASN A 60 -8.67 -1.59 9.61
C ASN A 60 -8.75 -2.20 8.20
N TRP A 61 -8.90 -1.35 7.16
CA TRP A 61 -8.89 -1.84 5.78
C TRP A 61 -7.58 -2.57 5.43
N TYR A 62 -6.46 -2.18 6.08
CA TYR A 62 -5.17 -2.79 5.82
C TYR A 62 -5.10 -4.23 6.35
N ILE A 63 -5.70 -4.50 7.51
CA ILE A 63 -5.71 -5.85 8.10
C ILE A 63 -6.47 -6.82 7.20
N ILE A 64 -7.65 -6.41 6.71
CA ILE A 64 -8.43 -7.25 5.78
C ILE A 64 -7.72 -7.38 4.42
N ALA A 65 -7.08 -6.32 3.94
CA ALA A 65 -6.29 -6.35 2.72
C ALA A 65 -5.13 -7.35 2.84
N LEU A 66 -4.37 -7.28 3.94
CA LEU A 66 -3.25 -8.19 4.21
C LEU A 66 -3.71 -9.65 4.27
N PHE A 67 -4.87 -9.90 4.90
CA PHE A 67 -5.49 -11.22 4.94
C PHE A 67 -5.80 -11.73 3.52
N VAL A 68 -6.50 -10.93 2.71
CA VAL A 68 -6.85 -11.28 1.32
C VAL A 68 -5.61 -11.53 0.48
N TRP A 69 -4.61 -10.65 0.55
CA TRP A 69 -3.38 -10.77 -0.23
C TRP A 69 -2.58 -12.03 0.11
N ARG A 70 -2.43 -12.35 1.40
CA ARG A 70 -1.75 -13.57 1.87
C ARG A 70 -2.50 -14.85 1.49
N LEU A 71 -3.83 -14.78 1.46
CA LEU A 71 -4.64 -15.91 1.06
C LEU A 71 -4.55 -16.17 -0.46
N VAL A 72 -4.61 -15.11 -1.26
CA VAL A 72 -4.78 -15.20 -2.72
C VAL A 72 -3.44 -15.35 -3.45
N LEU A 73 -2.39 -14.61 -3.02
CA LEU A 73 -1.12 -14.55 -3.77
C LEU A 73 -0.42 -15.89 -3.96
N PRO A 74 -0.39 -16.83 -3.01
CA PRO A 74 0.26 -18.13 -3.20
C PRO A 74 -0.34 -18.97 -4.33
N TYR A 75 -1.64 -18.77 -4.67
CA TYR A 75 -2.25 -19.48 -5.80
C TYR A 75 -1.72 -19.03 -7.16
N PHE A 76 -1.10 -17.86 -7.23
CA PHE A 76 -0.48 -17.35 -8.46
C PHE A 76 0.97 -17.81 -8.64
N ASN A 77 1.57 -18.53 -7.69
CA ASN A 77 2.95 -19.02 -7.80
C ASN A 77 3.17 -20.02 -8.95
N PHE A 78 2.11 -20.56 -9.54
CA PHE A 78 2.18 -21.40 -10.75
C PHE A 78 2.52 -20.59 -12.01
N PHE A 79 2.32 -19.28 -11.98
CA PHE A 79 2.56 -18.39 -13.12
C PHE A 79 3.89 -17.68 -12.97
N GLU A 80 4.45 -17.22 -14.08
CA GLU A 80 5.65 -16.41 -14.06
C GLU A 80 5.42 -15.10 -13.29
N LYS A 81 6.35 -14.74 -12.40
CA LYS A 81 6.27 -13.54 -11.52
C LYS A 81 5.88 -12.27 -12.29
N ARG A 82 6.41 -12.08 -13.51
CA ARG A 82 6.12 -10.91 -14.35
C ARG A 82 4.68 -10.87 -14.82
N ILE A 83 4.15 -12.02 -15.26
CA ILE A 83 2.76 -12.14 -15.74
C ILE A 83 1.80 -11.84 -14.60
N VAL A 84 2.08 -12.36 -13.40
CA VAL A 84 1.26 -12.09 -12.20
C VAL A 84 1.23 -10.59 -11.88
N ILE A 85 2.38 -9.93 -11.83
CA ILE A 85 2.45 -8.48 -11.52
C ILE A 85 1.67 -7.67 -12.57
N ILE A 86 1.86 -7.95 -13.87
CA ILE A 86 1.13 -7.25 -14.94
C ILE A 86 -0.37 -7.50 -14.83
N GLY A 87 -0.78 -8.75 -14.59
CA GLY A 87 -2.19 -9.11 -14.41
C GLY A 87 -2.82 -8.40 -13.20
N LEU A 88 -2.09 -8.29 -12.09
CA LEU A 88 -2.56 -7.58 -10.90
C LEU A 88 -2.64 -6.05 -11.12
N ILE A 89 -1.74 -5.46 -11.91
CA ILE A 89 -1.85 -4.05 -12.32
C ILE A 89 -3.11 -3.86 -13.17
N GLY A 90 -3.36 -4.74 -14.15
CA GLY A 90 -4.59 -4.73 -14.95
C GLY A 90 -5.84 -4.86 -14.06
N LEU A 91 -5.82 -5.81 -13.12
CA LEU A 91 -6.91 -5.99 -12.14
C LEU A 91 -7.14 -4.74 -11.29
N SER A 92 -6.09 -4.08 -10.83
CA SER A 92 -6.16 -2.82 -10.07
C SER A 92 -6.86 -1.71 -10.87
N VAL A 93 -6.57 -1.60 -12.16
CA VAL A 93 -7.20 -0.63 -13.05
C VAL A 93 -8.66 -0.95 -13.27
N VAL A 94 -8.99 -2.20 -13.62
CA VAL A 94 -10.37 -2.65 -13.83
C VAL A 94 -11.21 -2.48 -12.56
N ALA A 95 -10.68 -2.91 -11.40
CA ALA A 95 -11.35 -2.75 -10.13
C ALA A 95 -11.71 -1.28 -9.83
N GLY A 96 -10.80 -0.36 -10.16
CA GLY A 96 -11.04 1.07 -9.96
C GLY A 96 -12.17 1.65 -10.82
N ALA A 97 -12.45 1.04 -11.97
CA ALA A 97 -13.54 1.47 -12.85
C ALA A 97 -14.92 0.98 -12.39
N PHE A 98 -14.99 -0.18 -11.76
CA PHE A 98 -16.26 -0.88 -11.50
C PHE A 98 -16.63 -1.01 -10.01
N ILE A 99 -15.67 -0.97 -9.10
CA ILE A 99 -15.92 -1.24 -7.68
C ILE A 99 -16.21 0.06 -6.92
N ASN A 100 -17.36 0.13 -6.27
CA ASN A 100 -17.69 1.18 -5.31
C ASN A 100 -17.07 0.89 -3.95
N ASN A 101 -16.57 1.94 -3.29
CA ASN A 101 -15.74 1.85 -2.08
C ASN A 101 -16.48 1.50 -0.78
N SER A 102 -17.78 1.19 -0.83
CA SER A 102 -18.61 1.04 0.37
C SER A 102 -18.46 -0.30 1.10
N PHE A 103 -17.95 -1.35 0.42
CA PHE A 103 -17.83 -2.68 1.03
C PHE A 103 -16.38 -3.06 1.27
N LEU A 104 -15.99 -3.24 2.54
CA LEU A 104 -14.66 -3.70 3.01
C LEU A 104 -13.46 -2.94 2.39
N SER A 105 -13.66 -1.73 1.88
CA SER A 105 -12.65 -0.96 1.15
C SER A 105 -11.97 -1.78 0.04
N MET A 106 -12.71 -2.66 -0.64
CA MET A 106 -12.20 -3.58 -1.67
C MET A 106 -11.40 -2.86 -2.75
N TYR A 107 -11.78 -1.63 -3.04
CA TYR A 107 -11.08 -0.79 -3.97
C TYR A 107 -9.60 -0.55 -3.59
N ARG A 108 -9.30 -0.27 -2.31
CA ARG A 108 -7.92 -0.14 -1.80
C ARG A 108 -7.20 -1.49 -1.84
N VAL A 109 -7.91 -2.58 -1.54
CA VAL A 109 -7.38 -3.94 -1.58
C VAL A 109 -6.84 -4.24 -2.96
N PHE A 110 -7.60 -3.98 -4.03
CA PHE A 110 -7.17 -4.23 -5.40
C PHE A 110 -6.09 -3.26 -5.87
N TYR A 111 -6.18 -1.98 -5.49
CA TYR A 111 -5.20 -0.97 -5.90
C TYR A 111 -3.79 -1.27 -5.40
N TYR A 112 -3.65 -1.68 -4.16
CA TYR A 112 -2.35 -1.93 -3.54
C TYR A 112 -1.86 -3.36 -3.70
N PHE A 113 -2.67 -4.25 -4.23
CA PHE A 113 -2.30 -5.66 -4.43
C PHE A 113 -1.05 -5.85 -5.30
N PRO A 114 -0.88 -5.14 -6.44
CA PRO A 114 0.35 -5.24 -7.21
C PRO A 114 1.60 -4.86 -6.41
N LEU A 115 1.50 -3.83 -5.57
CA LEU A 115 2.63 -3.38 -4.76
C LEU A 115 3.02 -4.41 -3.69
N PHE A 116 2.03 -5.05 -3.07
CA PHE A 116 2.25 -6.16 -2.15
C PHE A 116 2.90 -7.35 -2.87
N ALA A 117 2.41 -7.70 -4.07
CA ALA A 117 2.97 -8.78 -4.88
C ALA A 117 4.42 -8.49 -5.32
N ILE A 118 4.75 -7.25 -5.69
CA ILE A 118 6.13 -6.84 -5.96
C ILE A 118 7.00 -7.15 -4.74
N GLY A 119 6.59 -6.74 -3.54
CA GLY A 119 7.29 -7.05 -2.30
C GLY A 119 7.47 -8.56 -2.07
N TYR A 120 6.41 -9.33 -2.28
CA TYR A 120 6.41 -10.78 -2.13
C TYR A 120 7.39 -11.48 -3.09
N TYR A 121 7.52 -11.02 -4.34
CA TYR A 121 8.40 -11.62 -5.34
C TYR A 121 9.86 -11.11 -5.33
N ILE A 122 10.19 -10.10 -4.55
CA ILE A 122 11.59 -9.67 -4.35
C ILE A 122 12.32 -10.74 -3.54
N ASP A 123 13.32 -11.40 -4.09
CA ASP A 123 14.02 -12.49 -3.43
C ASP A 123 14.85 -12.01 -2.23
N ASP A 124 15.65 -10.97 -2.41
CA ASP A 124 16.40 -10.28 -1.35
C ASP A 124 16.44 -8.78 -1.63
N LEU A 125 15.85 -8.02 -0.71
CA LEU A 125 15.75 -6.57 -0.82
C LEU A 125 17.14 -5.89 -0.71
N GLU A 126 18.00 -6.42 0.15
CA GLU A 126 19.34 -5.87 0.36
C GLU A 126 20.23 -6.07 -0.86
N ILE A 127 20.26 -7.27 -1.42
CA ILE A 127 20.99 -7.60 -2.65
C ILE A 127 20.46 -6.76 -3.82
N MET A 128 19.15 -6.58 -3.93
CA MET A 128 18.54 -5.75 -4.97
C MET A 128 19.04 -4.31 -4.89
N ILE A 129 19.04 -3.70 -3.69
CA ILE A 129 19.50 -2.32 -3.49
C ILE A 129 21.00 -2.21 -3.76
N GLN A 130 21.81 -3.19 -3.36
CA GLN A 130 23.25 -3.21 -3.63
C GLN A 130 23.54 -3.27 -5.13
N ARG A 131 22.81 -4.07 -5.91
CA ARG A 131 22.93 -4.12 -7.38
C ARG A 131 22.59 -2.79 -8.06
N MET A 132 21.76 -1.98 -7.43
CA MET A 132 21.42 -0.63 -7.90
C MET A 132 22.47 0.43 -7.55
N SER A 133 23.73 0.05 -7.24
CA SER A 133 24.76 0.95 -6.71
C SER A 133 24.97 2.23 -7.53
N GLY A 134 24.90 2.15 -8.88
CA GLY A 134 25.00 3.32 -9.76
C GLY A 134 23.76 4.20 -9.83
N VAL A 135 22.58 3.65 -9.53
CA VAL A 135 21.28 4.33 -9.72
C VAL A 135 20.63 4.73 -8.39
N LYS A 136 21.14 4.22 -7.27
CA LYS A 136 20.54 4.47 -5.94
C LYS A 136 20.39 5.96 -5.60
N TRP A 137 21.36 6.80 -5.97
CA TRP A 137 21.28 8.23 -5.75
C TRP A 137 20.20 8.91 -6.59
N LEU A 138 19.93 8.40 -7.80
CA LEU A 138 18.82 8.88 -8.62
C LEU A 138 17.48 8.64 -7.93
N PHE A 139 17.29 7.48 -7.28
CA PHE A 139 16.08 7.19 -6.50
C PHE A 139 15.96 8.10 -5.27
N VAL A 140 17.06 8.37 -4.56
CA VAL A 140 17.05 9.28 -3.40
C VAL A 140 16.72 10.70 -3.83
N VAL A 141 17.43 11.23 -4.83
CA VAL A 141 17.18 12.60 -5.33
C VAL A 141 15.77 12.70 -5.91
N GLY A 142 15.34 11.72 -6.70
CA GLY A 142 13.99 11.67 -7.26
C GLY A 142 12.91 11.61 -6.18
N PHE A 143 13.14 10.87 -5.10
CA PHE A 143 12.23 10.83 -3.95
C PHE A 143 12.14 12.20 -3.25
N VAL A 144 13.27 12.82 -2.90
CA VAL A 144 13.31 14.11 -2.22
C VAL A 144 12.68 15.19 -3.10
N MET A 145 13.07 15.26 -4.37
CA MET A 145 12.49 16.22 -5.33
C MET A 145 11.01 15.99 -5.55
N GLY A 146 10.58 14.72 -5.65
CA GLY A 146 9.16 14.36 -5.78
C GLY A 146 8.33 14.83 -4.58
N VAL A 147 8.83 14.63 -3.35
CA VAL A 147 8.16 15.14 -2.13
C VAL A 147 8.06 16.66 -2.16
N LEU A 148 9.15 17.37 -2.49
CA LEU A 148 9.18 18.83 -2.56
C LEU A 148 8.22 19.36 -3.63
N VAL A 149 8.19 18.76 -4.81
CA VAL A 149 7.30 19.14 -5.91
C VAL A 149 5.84 18.90 -5.53
N ILE A 150 5.50 17.74 -4.98
CA ILE A 150 4.13 17.44 -4.54
C ILE A 150 3.70 18.42 -3.44
N PHE A 151 4.57 18.73 -2.49
CA PHE A 151 4.30 19.70 -1.44
C PHE A 151 4.07 21.10 -2.00
N TYR A 152 4.95 21.58 -2.87
CA TYR A 152 4.84 22.89 -3.51
C TYR A 152 3.56 23.02 -4.35
N LEU A 153 3.26 22.03 -5.19
CA LEU A 153 2.06 22.04 -6.02
C LEU A 153 0.78 21.98 -5.18
N SER A 154 0.78 21.20 -4.11
CA SER A 154 -0.37 21.09 -3.20
C SER A 154 -0.60 22.36 -2.41
N TYR A 155 0.46 23.13 -2.11
CA TYR A 155 0.37 24.41 -1.41
C TYR A 155 -0.08 25.54 -2.34
N SER A 156 0.54 25.64 -3.53
CA SER A 156 0.34 26.75 -4.46
C SER A 156 -0.96 26.65 -5.27
N TYR A 157 -1.45 25.43 -5.51
CA TYR A 157 -2.58 25.19 -6.41
C TYR A 157 -3.61 24.25 -5.80
N PRO A 158 -4.68 24.76 -5.15
CA PRO A 158 -5.72 23.92 -4.53
C PRO A 158 -6.39 22.93 -5.50
N THR A 159 -6.58 23.34 -6.76
CA THR A 159 -7.17 22.49 -7.80
C THR A 159 -6.25 21.31 -8.15
N ILE A 160 -4.93 21.55 -8.20
CA ILE A 160 -3.95 20.49 -8.44
C ILE A 160 -3.87 19.54 -7.24
N ARG A 161 -4.03 20.05 -6.03
CA ARG A 161 -4.10 19.24 -4.80
C ARG A 161 -5.22 18.20 -4.88
N THR A 162 -6.41 18.56 -5.34
CA THR A 162 -7.52 17.60 -5.50
C THR A 162 -7.20 16.54 -6.54
N THR A 163 -6.58 16.92 -7.67
CA THR A 163 -6.16 15.98 -8.72
C THR A 163 -5.06 15.05 -8.23
N ILE A 164 -4.05 15.56 -7.52
CA ILE A 164 -2.98 14.74 -6.92
C ILE A 164 -3.58 13.77 -5.90
N ASN A 165 -4.44 14.23 -5.02
CA ASN A 165 -5.11 13.37 -4.06
C ASN A 165 -5.91 12.28 -4.78
N TYR A 166 -6.63 12.62 -5.82
CA TYR A 166 -7.39 11.67 -6.63
C TYR A 166 -6.50 10.61 -7.31
N ALA A 167 -5.32 11.02 -7.82
CA ALA A 167 -4.38 10.12 -8.48
C ALA A 167 -3.65 9.19 -7.48
N LEU A 168 -3.33 9.69 -6.29
CA LEU A 168 -2.51 8.99 -5.30
C LEU A 168 -3.34 8.24 -4.25
N THR A 169 -4.60 8.64 -4.01
CA THR A 169 -5.48 7.97 -3.05
C THR A 169 -6.57 7.19 -3.76
N PRO A 170 -6.65 5.89 -3.53
CA PRO A 170 -7.63 5.03 -4.16
C PRO A 170 -8.99 5.09 -3.45
N ASP A 171 -9.55 6.24 -3.20
CA ASP A 171 -10.77 6.37 -2.39
C ASP A 171 -12.06 6.53 -3.21
N GLN A 172 -11.93 6.81 -4.50
CA GLN A 172 -13.08 7.09 -5.36
C GLN A 172 -13.11 6.23 -6.63
N ASN A 173 -14.29 5.81 -7.00
CA ASN A 173 -14.54 5.25 -8.33
C ASN A 173 -14.40 6.38 -9.35
N TYR A 174 -13.59 6.17 -10.39
CA TYR A 174 -13.34 7.17 -11.42
C TYR A 174 -14.10 6.93 -12.73
N GLY A 175 -14.98 5.92 -12.77
CA GLY A 175 -15.67 5.51 -13.99
C GLY A 175 -14.72 4.92 -15.04
N GLY A 176 -15.27 4.38 -16.11
CA GLY A 176 -14.52 3.71 -17.18
C GLY A 176 -13.87 4.65 -18.22
N GLU A 177 -13.75 5.95 -17.97
CA GLU A 177 -13.15 6.88 -18.92
C GLU A 177 -11.64 6.64 -19.07
N LEU A 178 -11.15 6.59 -20.31
CA LEU A 178 -9.75 6.36 -20.63
C LEU A 178 -8.79 7.35 -19.95
N LYS A 179 -9.18 8.63 -19.83
CA LYS A 179 -8.41 9.66 -19.14
C LYS A 179 -8.14 9.27 -17.69
N ASN A 180 -9.15 8.79 -16.99
CA ASN A 180 -9.08 8.42 -15.59
C ASN A 180 -8.22 7.15 -15.39
N VAL A 181 -8.29 6.21 -16.33
CA VAL A 181 -7.42 5.01 -16.36
C VAL A 181 -5.95 5.42 -16.46
N LEU A 182 -5.62 6.35 -17.39
CA LEU A 182 -4.26 6.83 -17.55
C LEU A 182 -3.74 7.57 -16.29
N VAL A 183 -4.55 8.44 -15.70
CA VAL A 183 -4.22 9.12 -14.44
C VAL A 183 -3.92 8.09 -13.33
N ARG A 184 -4.69 7.02 -13.29
CA ARG A 184 -4.52 5.93 -12.33
C ARG A 184 -3.20 5.18 -12.52
N LEU A 185 -2.88 4.82 -13.74
CA LEU A 185 -1.61 4.16 -14.06
C LEU A 185 -0.41 5.06 -13.73
N CYS A 186 -0.48 6.34 -14.09
CA CYS A 186 0.55 7.32 -13.73
C CYS A 186 0.68 7.43 -12.19
N GLY A 187 -0.43 7.52 -11.47
CA GLY A 187 -0.43 7.54 -10.01
C GLY A 187 0.21 6.30 -9.40
N PHE A 188 -0.08 5.11 -9.95
CA PHE A 188 0.54 3.86 -9.51
C PHE A 188 2.05 3.85 -9.77
N CYS A 189 2.51 4.29 -10.94
CA CYS A 189 3.94 4.40 -11.27
C CYS A 189 4.66 5.36 -10.32
N ILE A 190 4.08 6.55 -10.08
CA ILE A 190 4.63 7.54 -9.14
C ILE A 190 4.69 6.95 -7.73
N THR A 191 3.62 6.33 -7.25
CA THR A 191 3.56 5.70 -5.93
C THR A 191 4.62 4.61 -5.78
N THR A 192 4.79 3.77 -6.80
CA THR A 192 5.82 2.71 -6.80
C THR A 192 7.23 3.30 -6.78
N PHE A 193 7.51 4.30 -7.63
CA PHE A 193 8.79 4.97 -7.66
C PHE A 193 9.13 5.64 -6.31
N MET A 194 8.19 6.37 -5.73
CA MET A 194 8.35 7.03 -4.42
C MET A 194 8.55 6.00 -3.29
N THR A 195 7.89 4.85 -3.38
CA THR A 195 8.06 3.76 -2.43
C THR A 195 9.49 3.19 -2.46
N PHE A 196 10.00 2.90 -3.65
CA PHE A 196 11.39 2.45 -3.79
C PHE A 196 12.39 3.52 -3.38
N GLY A 197 12.17 4.78 -3.76
CA GLY A 197 12.99 5.91 -3.32
C GLY A 197 13.07 6.03 -1.80
N PHE A 198 11.94 5.90 -1.12
CA PHE A 198 11.88 5.90 0.35
C PHE A 198 12.68 4.72 0.95
N ILE A 199 12.50 3.50 0.45
CA ILE A 199 13.20 2.30 0.94
C ILE A 199 14.72 2.44 0.74
N VAL A 200 15.16 2.90 -0.43
CA VAL A 200 16.58 3.13 -0.73
C VAL A 200 17.15 4.20 0.20
N THR A 201 16.41 5.28 0.45
CA THR A 201 16.83 6.33 1.39
C THR A 201 17.00 5.77 2.79
N CYS A 202 16.04 5.01 3.30
CA CYS A 202 16.13 4.34 4.61
C CYS A 202 17.33 3.37 4.69
N TYR A 203 17.63 2.66 3.60
CA TYR A 203 18.77 1.76 3.54
C TYR A 203 20.10 2.51 3.63
N ILE A 204 20.25 3.62 2.93
CA ILE A 204 21.49 4.44 2.94
C ILE A 204 21.68 5.12 4.30
N THR A 205 20.60 5.53 4.97
CA THR A 205 20.67 6.19 6.28
C THR A 205 20.84 5.20 7.45
N LYS A 206 20.66 3.89 7.22
CA LYS A 206 20.83 2.83 8.25
C LYS A 206 22.13 2.95 9.07
N PRO A 207 23.32 3.22 8.49
CA PRO A 207 24.55 3.37 9.27
C PRO A 207 24.57 4.57 10.21
N LEU A 208 23.78 5.62 9.95
CA LEU A 208 23.69 6.83 10.79
C LEU A 208 22.96 6.58 12.12
N TYR A 209 22.08 5.57 12.18
CA TYR A 209 21.29 5.25 13.38
C TYR A 209 21.92 4.18 14.27
N LYS A 210 22.91 3.42 13.76
CA LYS A 210 23.62 2.40 14.56
C LYS A 210 24.17 2.91 15.89
N PRO A 211 24.82 4.10 15.98
CA PRO A 211 25.34 4.59 17.27
C PRO A 211 24.24 4.99 18.27
N LEU A 212 23.02 5.30 17.81
CA LEU A 212 21.94 5.70 18.71
C LEU A 212 21.34 4.53 19.50
N PHE A 213 21.36 3.32 18.94
CA PHE A 213 20.80 2.13 19.60
C PHE A 213 21.82 1.43 20.51
N LEU A 214 23.13 1.68 20.34
CA LEU A 214 24.18 1.13 21.21
C LEU A 214 24.29 1.84 22.56
N VAL A 215 23.61 2.98 22.73
CA VAL A 215 23.58 3.74 24.01
C VAL A 215 22.49 3.26 24.97
N SER A 216 21.57 2.39 24.53
CA SER A 216 20.47 1.91 25.37
C SER A 216 20.78 0.60 26.11
N ASP A 217 21.94 -0.04 25.87
CA ASP A 217 22.32 -1.32 26.47
C ASP A 217 23.42 -1.18 27.56
N THR A 218 23.64 0.04 28.06
CA THR A 218 24.41 0.34 29.26
C THR A 218 23.50 0.92 30.34
#